data_606649f0340f0b219fb5943b92e8538c
#
_entry.id   606649f0340f0b219fb5943b92e8538c
#
_cell.length_a   1.000
_cell.length_b   1.000
_cell.length_c   1.000
_cell.angle_alpha   90.00
_cell.angle_beta   90.00
_cell.angle_gamma   90.00
#
_symmetry.space_group_name_H-M   'P 1'
#
loop_
_entity.id
_entity.type
_entity.pdbx_description
1 polymer ?
#
loop_
_entity_poly.entity_id
_entity_poly.type
_entity_poly.pdbx_seq_one_letter_code
_entity_poly.pdbx_strand_id
1 'polypeptide(L)'
;SYISLGYFKQRTIAGEVGSSTMPHKVNPIDFENSEGNLGLANALLSHLSQKLPISRWQRDLTDSTVLRNMGVGCAYELLAYQSCLKGIGKLQVNATRIDEDLNDSWEVLAEPIQTIMRRYGIPEPYEKLKALTRGQAITPTVLAKFIDSLDLPPEVKTSLRAMTPASYTGNAAYQAQNIRD
;
A
#
# COMPACT_ATOMS: atom_id res chain seq x y z
N SER A 1 9.13 -0.91 1.22
CA SER A 1 8.86 0.48 0.76
C SER A 1 8.28 1.35 1.87
N TYR A 2 7.27 0.90 2.60
CA TYR A 2 6.67 1.68 3.69
C TYR A 2 7.58 1.82 4.92
N ILE A 3 8.47 0.87 5.15
CA ILE A 3 9.53 1.02 6.16
C ILE A 3 10.51 2.13 5.73
N SER A 4 10.91 2.16 4.45
CA SER A 4 11.79 3.20 3.91
C SER A 4 11.16 4.59 3.95
N LEU A 5 9.83 4.70 3.77
CA LEU A 5 9.08 5.94 3.90
C LEU A 5 8.85 6.34 5.37
N GLY A 6 9.16 5.46 6.30
CA GLY A 6 8.96 5.69 7.73
C GLY A 6 7.52 5.49 8.23
N TYR A 7 6.60 4.99 7.40
CA TYR A 7 5.21 4.69 7.81
C TYR A 7 5.11 3.50 8.74
N PHE A 8 6.03 2.54 8.59
CA PHE A 8 6.21 1.45 9.53
C PHE A 8 7.61 1.49 10.14
N LYS A 9 7.69 1.13 11.40
CA LYS A 9 8.94 0.85 12.12
C LYS A 9 9.03 -0.64 12.38
N GLN A 10 10.25 -1.18 12.31
CA GLN A 10 10.52 -2.56 12.71
C GLN A 10 10.90 -2.60 14.19
N ARG A 11 10.26 -3.48 14.96
CA ARG A 11 10.70 -3.78 16.32
C ARG A 11 12.06 -4.45 16.27
N THR A 12 13.01 -3.94 17.03
CA THR A 12 14.30 -4.56 17.22
C THR A 12 14.17 -5.73 18.21
N ILE A 13 14.59 -6.91 17.83
CA ILE A 13 14.63 -8.08 18.71
C ILE A 13 16.07 -8.25 19.19
N ALA A 14 16.26 -8.38 20.49
CA ALA A 14 17.59 -8.58 21.07
C ALA A 14 18.25 -9.82 20.46
N GLY A 15 19.50 -9.66 20.00
CA GLY A 15 20.26 -10.74 19.36
C GLY A 15 20.12 -10.84 17.84
N GLU A 16 19.23 -10.07 17.20
CA GLU A 16 19.19 -9.98 15.74
C GLU A 16 20.20 -8.94 15.22
N VAL A 17 21.00 -9.36 14.24
CA VAL A 17 22.00 -8.50 13.58
C VAL A 17 21.38 -7.93 12.32
N GLY A 18 21.09 -6.61 12.32
CA GLY A 18 20.51 -5.92 11.15
C GLY A 18 21.49 -5.75 9.99
N SER A 19 22.77 -5.60 10.28
CA SER A 19 23.86 -5.49 9.31
C SER A 19 25.19 -5.86 9.97
N SER A 20 26.02 -6.63 9.29
CA SER A 20 27.37 -6.96 9.75
C SER A 20 28.35 -5.78 9.62
N THR A 21 28.06 -4.81 8.76
CA THR A 21 28.95 -3.69 8.42
C THR A 21 28.54 -2.37 9.06
N MET A 22 27.22 -2.16 9.25
CA MET A 22 26.66 -0.93 9.80
C MET A 22 25.71 -1.25 10.96
N PRO A 23 26.19 -1.27 12.22
CA PRO A 23 25.41 -1.71 13.40
C PRO A 23 24.13 -0.90 13.65
N HIS A 24 24.08 0.35 13.19
CA HIS A 24 22.92 1.24 13.33
C HIS A 24 21.84 1.02 12.25
N LYS A 25 22.12 0.22 11.20
CA LYS A 25 21.18 -0.03 10.10
C LYS A 25 20.32 -1.24 10.43
N VAL A 26 19.01 -1.04 10.52
CA VAL A 26 18.03 -2.12 10.64
C VAL A 26 17.43 -2.36 9.27
N ASN A 27 17.83 -3.46 8.60
CA ASN A 27 17.26 -3.86 7.33
C ASN A 27 15.98 -4.67 7.57
N PRO A 28 14.97 -4.58 6.66
CA PRO A 28 13.78 -5.43 6.69
C PRO A 28 14.07 -6.84 6.16
N ILE A 29 15.06 -7.52 6.78
CA ILE A 29 15.66 -8.78 6.29
C ILE A 29 14.64 -9.91 6.12
N ASP A 30 13.61 -9.96 6.94
CA ASP A 30 12.58 -10.98 6.82
C ASP A 30 11.77 -10.81 5.51
N PHE A 31 11.47 -9.57 5.11
CA PHE A 31 10.80 -9.29 3.84
C PHE A 31 11.73 -9.51 2.64
N GLU A 32 12.99 -9.10 2.74
CA GLU A 32 14.00 -9.32 1.69
C GLU A 32 14.25 -10.83 1.47
N ASN A 33 14.30 -11.61 2.54
CA ASN A 33 14.41 -13.06 2.47
C ASN A 33 13.15 -13.70 1.85
N SER A 34 11.97 -13.20 2.20
CA SER A 34 10.71 -13.63 1.58
C SER A 34 10.70 -13.37 0.07
N GLU A 35 11.05 -12.15 -0.35
CA GLU A 35 11.10 -11.77 -1.76
C GLU A 35 12.08 -12.63 -2.56
N GLY A 36 13.29 -12.84 -2.03
CA GLY A 36 14.29 -13.67 -2.70
C GLY A 36 13.84 -15.11 -2.89
N ASN A 37 13.26 -15.73 -1.85
CA ASN A 37 12.77 -17.11 -1.95
C ASN A 37 11.54 -17.24 -2.86
N LEU A 38 10.64 -16.26 -2.89
CA LEU A 38 9.52 -16.22 -3.85
C LEU A 38 10.01 -16.14 -5.29
N GLY A 39 11.06 -15.35 -5.55
CA GLY A 39 11.68 -15.27 -6.87
C GLY A 39 12.20 -16.63 -7.35
N LEU A 40 12.86 -17.37 -6.48
CA LEU A 40 13.37 -18.73 -6.79
C LEU A 40 12.22 -19.71 -6.99
N ALA A 41 11.20 -19.69 -6.13
CA ALA A 41 10.00 -20.52 -6.28
C ALA A 41 9.31 -20.27 -7.62
N ASN A 42 9.06 -19.00 -7.95
CA ASN A 42 8.42 -18.61 -9.19
C ASN A 42 9.18 -19.08 -10.43
N ALA A 43 10.50 -18.99 -10.43
CA ALA A 43 11.35 -19.46 -11.53
C ALA A 43 11.20 -21.00 -11.74
N LEU A 44 11.25 -21.77 -10.66
CA LEU A 44 11.08 -23.23 -10.72
C LEU A 44 9.66 -23.64 -11.14
N LEU A 45 8.65 -23.09 -10.51
CA LEU A 45 7.25 -23.43 -10.78
C LEU A 45 6.81 -22.99 -12.19
N SER A 46 7.29 -21.84 -12.65
CA SER A 46 7.07 -21.37 -14.02
C SER A 46 7.69 -22.31 -15.03
N HIS A 47 8.93 -22.78 -14.80
CA HIS A 47 9.56 -23.78 -15.67
C HIS A 47 8.76 -25.08 -15.68
N LEU A 48 8.32 -25.59 -14.53
CA LEU A 48 7.51 -26.80 -14.43
C LEU A 48 6.18 -26.65 -15.20
N SER A 49 5.49 -25.54 -15.06
CA SER A 49 4.22 -25.27 -15.74
C SER A 49 4.36 -25.24 -17.25
N GLN A 50 5.48 -24.81 -17.78
CA GLN A 50 5.78 -24.76 -19.21
C GLN A 50 6.28 -26.10 -19.74
N LYS A 51 7.09 -26.82 -18.96
CA LYS A 51 7.74 -28.05 -19.41
C LYS A 51 6.83 -29.28 -19.33
N LEU A 52 6.05 -29.45 -18.26
CA LEU A 52 5.28 -30.65 -18.01
C LEU A 52 4.19 -30.94 -19.06
N PRO A 53 3.50 -29.95 -19.66
CA PRO A 53 2.54 -30.20 -20.72
C PRO A 53 3.15 -30.66 -22.05
N ILE A 54 4.47 -30.54 -22.22
CA ILE A 54 5.17 -30.84 -23.46
C ILE A 54 5.82 -32.21 -23.37
N SER A 55 5.41 -33.13 -24.27
CA SER A 55 6.04 -34.43 -24.46
C SER A 55 6.35 -34.67 -25.92
N ARG A 56 7.46 -35.35 -26.21
CA ARG A 56 7.88 -35.73 -27.57
C ARG A 56 7.61 -37.20 -27.82
N TRP A 57 7.11 -37.50 -29.01
CA TRP A 57 6.81 -38.86 -29.47
C TRP A 57 5.91 -39.61 -28.48
N GLN A 58 6.21 -40.89 -28.18
CA GLN A 58 5.44 -41.67 -27.23
C GLN A 58 5.62 -41.26 -25.79
N ARG A 59 6.84 -40.82 -25.45
CA ARG A 59 7.19 -40.31 -24.12
C ARG A 59 8.51 -39.53 -24.12
N ASP A 60 8.51 -38.40 -23.46
CA ASP A 60 9.69 -37.62 -23.18
C ASP A 60 10.00 -37.69 -21.68
N LEU A 61 11.14 -38.28 -21.31
CA LEU A 61 11.55 -38.48 -19.90
C LEU A 61 12.09 -37.23 -19.23
N THR A 62 12.14 -36.09 -19.91
CA THR A 62 12.57 -34.84 -19.28
C THR A 62 11.62 -34.38 -18.17
N ASP A 63 10.35 -34.80 -18.21
CA ASP A 63 9.38 -34.58 -17.12
C ASP A 63 9.85 -35.21 -15.81
N SER A 64 10.42 -36.42 -15.85
CA SER A 64 10.94 -37.10 -14.68
C SER A 64 12.06 -36.32 -13.98
N THR A 65 12.90 -35.63 -14.75
CA THR A 65 13.98 -34.79 -14.22
C THR A 65 13.42 -33.56 -13.51
N VAL A 66 12.47 -32.84 -14.13
CA VAL A 66 11.95 -31.59 -13.57
C VAL A 66 11.02 -31.82 -12.38
N LEU A 67 10.21 -32.90 -12.39
CA LEU A 67 9.31 -33.26 -11.29
C LEU A 67 10.06 -33.48 -9.96
N ARG A 68 11.30 -33.95 -9.99
CA ARG A 68 12.11 -34.11 -8.79
C ARG A 68 12.39 -32.78 -8.07
N ASN A 69 12.23 -31.66 -8.76
CA ASN A 69 12.44 -30.31 -8.23
C ASN A 69 11.16 -29.61 -7.78
N MET A 70 9.99 -30.26 -7.92
CA MET A 70 8.72 -29.66 -7.49
C MET A 70 8.72 -29.34 -6.00
N GLY A 71 9.21 -30.27 -5.17
CA GLY A 71 9.32 -30.04 -3.73
C GLY A 71 10.27 -28.90 -3.35
N VAL A 72 11.28 -28.62 -4.17
CA VAL A 72 12.19 -27.48 -3.96
C VAL A 72 11.45 -26.16 -4.16
N GLY A 73 10.61 -26.05 -5.21
CA GLY A 73 9.77 -24.87 -5.42
C GLY A 73 8.84 -24.62 -4.23
N CYS A 74 8.12 -25.65 -3.78
CA CYS A 74 7.23 -25.56 -2.62
C CYS A 74 7.99 -25.21 -1.32
N ALA A 75 9.20 -25.73 -1.15
CA ALA A 75 10.03 -25.42 0.02
C ALA A 75 10.46 -23.94 0.05
N TYR A 76 10.83 -23.37 -1.09
CA TYR A 76 11.12 -21.93 -1.20
C TYR A 76 9.88 -21.08 -0.88
N GLU A 77 8.69 -21.46 -1.35
CA GLU A 77 7.44 -20.77 -0.99
C GLU A 77 7.18 -20.81 0.50
N LEU A 78 7.31 -21.99 1.13
CA LEU A 78 7.07 -22.15 2.57
C LEU A 78 8.04 -21.26 3.38
N LEU A 79 9.32 -21.26 3.04
CA LEU A 79 10.33 -20.39 3.66
C LEU A 79 9.97 -18.92 3.49
N ALA A 80 9.54 -18.53 2.30
CA ALA A 80 9.14 -17.16 1.99
C ALA A 80 7.95 -16.71 2.83
N TYR A 81 6.89 -17.54 2.92
CA TYR A 81 5.69 -17.21 3.71
C TYR A 81 6.00 -17.12 5.20
N GLN A 82 6.80 -18.04 5.73
CA GLN A 82 7.22 -17.98 7.14
C GLN A 82 8.03 -16.72 7.42
N SER A 83 8.93 -16.36 6.52
CA SER A 83 9.74 -15.14 6.64
C SER A 83 8.86 -13.89 6.57
N CYS A 84 7.90 -13.85 5.64
CA CYS A 84 6.94 -12.75 5.52
C CYS A 84 6.12 -12.58 6.81
N LEU A 85 5.56 -13.66 7.35
CA LEU A 85 4.81 -13.65 8.61
C LEU A 85 5.64 -13.13 9.78
N LYS A 86 6.91 -13.57 9.86
CA LYS A 86 7.85 -13.07 10.86
C LYS A 86 8.09 -11.56 10.71
N GLY A 87 8.26 -11.08 9.48
CA GLY A 87 8.41 -9.65 9.18
C GLY A 87 7.18 -8.84 9.57
N ILE A 88 5.98 -9.31 9.22
CA ILE A 88 4.72 -8.67 9.59
C ILE A 88 4.59 -8.56 11.12
N GLY A 89 4.93 -9.62 11.85
CA GLY A 89 4.88 -9.65 13.30
C GLY A 89 5.80 -8.63 13.99
N LYS A 90 6.79 -8.08 13.28
CA LYS A 90 7.70 -7.04 13.78
C LYS A 90 7.26 -5.62 13.43
N LEU A 91 6.27 -5.42 12.57
CA LEU A 91 5.85 -4.10 12.13
C LEU A 91 5.10 -3.35 13.23
N GLN A 92 5.43 -2.07 13.33
CA GLN A 92 4.70 -1.09 14.13
C GLN A 92 4.34 0.10 13.25
N VAL A 93 3.09 0.53 13.31
CA VAL A 93 2.64 1.74 12.61
C VAL A 93 3.30 2.96 13.22
N ASN A 94 3.82 3.83 12.39
CA ASN A 94 4.33 5.14 12.77
C ASN A 94 3.26 6.20 12.50
N ALA A 95 2.28 6.30 13.39
CA ALA A 95 1.14 7.20 13.23
C ALA A 95 1.59 8.66 13.02
N THR A 96 2.60 9.12 13.76
CA THR A 96 3.12 10.49 13.63
C THR A 96 3.56 10.80 12.19
N ARG A 97 4.31 9.89 11.56
CA ARG A 97 4.80 10.11 10.20
C ARG A 97 3.65 10.10 9.16
N ILE A 98 2.66 9.24 9.37
CA ILE A 98 1.46 9.19 8.53
C ILE A 98 0.64 10.47 8.68
N ASP A 99 0.46 10.94 9.91
CA ASP A 99 -0.26 12.18 10.19
C ASP A 99 0.43 13.42 9.59
N GLU A 100 1.76 13.48 9.65
CA GLU A 100 2.54 14.53 9.00
C GLU A 100 2.27 14.58 7.50
N ASP A 101 2.42 13.46 6.79
CA ASP A 101 2.21 13.40 5.34
C ASP A 101 0.75 13.67 4.95
N LEU A 102 -0.22 13.21 5.74
CA LEU A 102 -1.63 13.51 5.50
C LEU A 102 -1.93 15.00 5.70
N ASN A 103 -1.36 15.63 6.72
CA ASN A 103 -1.55 17.05 6.98
C ASN A 103 -0.94 17.95 5.89
N ASP A 104 0.01 17.44 5.12
CA ASP A 104 0.58 18.13 3.97
C ASP A 104 -0.17 17.86 2.65
N SER A 105 -1.12 16.91 2.64
CA SER A 105 -1.79 16.41 1.43
C SER A 105 -3.26 16.87 1.32
N TRP A 106 -3.52 18.16 1.48
CA TRP A 106 -4.88 18.72 1.45
C TRP A 106 -5.57 18.63 0.09
N GLU A 107 -4.83 18.43 -0.98
CA GLU A 107 -5.35 18.23 -2.34
C GLU A 107 -6.23 16.98 -2.48
N VAL A 108 -6.07 15.97 -1.62
CA VAL A 108 -6.93 14.77 -1.63
C VAL A 108 -8.40 15.08 -1.37
N LEU A 109 -8.69 16.22 -0.72
CA LEU A 109 -10.05 16.66 -0.46
C LEU A 109 -10.74 17.30 -1.67
N ALA A 110 -10.03 17.52 -2.76
CA ALA A 110 -10.63 18.02 -4.00
C ALA A 110 -11.70 17.06 -4.55
N GLU A 111 -11.49 15.75 -4.41
CA GLU A 111 -12.44 14.74 -4.90
C GLU A 111 -13.78 14.77 -4.15
N PRO A 112 -13.86 14.67 -2.81
CA PRO A 112 -15.14 14.75 -2.11
C PRO A 112 -15.83 16.11 -2.27
N ILE A 113 -15.09 17.20 -2.32
CA ILE A 113 -15.66 18.54 -2.57
C ILE A 113 -16.29 18.58 -3.96
N GLN A 114 -15.61 18.08 -5.00
CA GLN A 114 -16.16 18.00 -6.34
C GLN A 114 -17.44 17.15 -6.38
N THR A 115 -17.47 16.05 -5.67
CA THR A 115 -18.63 15.15 -5.59
C THR A 115 -19.84 15.88 -4.96
N ILE A 116 -19.61 16.62 -3.89
CA ILE A 116 -20.65 17.44 -3.24
C ILE A 116 -21.12 18.56 -4.18
N MET A 117 -20.21 19.26 -4.86
CA MET A 117 -20.58 20.29 -5.84
C MET A 117 -21.51 19.73 -6.94
N ARG A 118 -21.19 18.54 -7.46
CA ARG A 118 -22.05 17.85 -8.45
C ARG A 118 -23.43 17.51 -7.88
N ARG A 119 -23.48 16.99 -6.65
CA ARG A 119 -24.73 16.66 -5.97
C ARG A 119 -25.67 17.86 -5.82
N TYR A 120 -25.10 19.05 -5.61
CA TYR A 120 -25.88 20.30 -5.46
C TYR A 120 -26.01 21.09 -6.76
N GLY A 121 -25.64 20.49 -7.91
CA GLY A 121 -25.86 21.11 -9.23
C GLY A 121 -24.97 22.33 -9.51
N ILE A 122 -23.83 22.47 -8.80
CA ILE A 122 -22.89 23.56 -9.08
C ILE A 122 -22.28 23.36 -10.46
N PRO A 123 -22.37 24.36 -11.37
CA PRO A 123 -21.83 24.23 -12.72
C PRO A 123 -20.29 24.16 -12.69
N GLU A 124 -19.72 23.38 -13.60
CA GLU A 124 -18.28 23.25 -13.86
C GLU A 124 -17.43 22.97 -12.61
N PRO A 125 -17.78 21.95 -11.79
CA PRO A 125 -17.09 21.71 -10.53
C PRO A 125 -15.61 21.37 -10.71
N TYR A 126 -15.26 20.63 -11.76
CA TYR A 126 -13.88 20.31 -12.08
C TYR A 126 -13.07 21.55 -12.44
N GLU A 127 -13.61 22.43 -13.32
CA GLU A 127 -12.87 23.61 -13.75
C GLU A 127 -12.66 24.62 -12.61
N LYS A 128 -13.63 24.75 -11.71
CA LYS A 128 -13.49 25.56 -10.49
C LYS A 128 -12.39 25.04 -9.57
N LEU A 129 -12.33 23.75 -9.32
CA LEU A 129 -11.27 23.13 -8.51
C LEU A 129 -9.91 23.21 -9.22
N LYS A 130 -9.86 22.95 -10.51
CA LYS A 130 -8.66 23.11 -11.32
C LYS A 130 -8.08 24.52 -11.27
N ALA A 131 -8.94 25.54 -11.31
CA ALA A 131 -8.52 26.93 -11.16
C ALA A 131 -7.93 27.20 -9.77
N LEU A 132 -8.48 26.57 -8.72
CA LEU A 132 -7.96 26.66 -7.35
C LEU A 132 -6.59 26.01 -7.20
N THR A 133 -6.37 24.85 -7.85
CA THR A 133 -5.15 24.05 -7.69
C THR A 133 -4.00 24.50 -8.60
N ARG A 134 -4.28 25.33 -9.61
CA ARG A 134 -3.29 25.70 -10.63
C ARG A 134 -2.22 26.62 -10.07
N GLY A 135 -1.01 26.05 -9.87
CA GLY A 135 0.16 26.82 -9.44
C GLY A 135 0.24 27.17 -7.95
N GLN A 136 -0.68 26.66 -7.12
CA GLN A 136 -0.68 26.90 -5.69
C GLN A 136 -0.85 25.58 -4.92
N ALA A 137 -0.13 25.48 -3.78
CA ALA A 137 -0.40 24.39 -2.83
C ALA A 137 -1.78 24.59 -2.20
N ILE A 138 -2.54 23.52 -2.10
CA ILE A 138 -3.82 23.55 -1.40
C ILE A 138 -3.54 23.53 0.11
N THR A 139 -3.93 24.61 0.78
CA THR A 139 -3.85 24.72 2.24
C THR A 139 -5.25 24.70 2.85
N PRO A 140 -5.39 24.40 4.16
CA PRO A 140 -6.67 24.49 4.85
C PRO A 140 -7.36 25.83 4.64
N THR A 141 -6.61 26.94 4.69
CA THR A 141 -7.14 28.30 4.53
C THR A 141 -7.65 28.56 3.10
N VAL A 142 -6.92 28.10 2.09
CA VAL A 142 -7.32 28.23 0.69
C VAL A 142 -8.59 27.43 0.43
N LEU A 143 -8.64 26.20 0.95
CA LEU A 143 -9.81 25.33 0.81
C LEU A 143 -11.05 25.89 1.51
N ALA A 144 -10.90 26.39 2.73
CA ALA A 144 -12.00 27.02 3.47
C ALA A 144 -12.60 28.21 2.73
N LYS A 145 -11.74 29.12 2.20
CA LYS A 145 -12.21 30.25 1.38
C LYS A 145 -12.94 29.79 0.13
N PHE A 146 -12.46 28.73 -0.52
CA PHE A 146 -13.13 28.16 -1.68
C PHE A 146 -14.50 27.60 -1.32
N ILE A 147 -14.63 26.81 -0.25
CA ILE A 147 -15.90 26.28 0.23
C ILE A 147 -16.89 27.42 0.54
N ASP A 148 -16.40 28.51 1.13
CA ASP A 148 -17.22 29.68 1.44
C ASP A 148 -17.81 30.35 0.20
N SER A 149 -17.07 30.38 -0.90
CA SER A 149 -17.49 30.97 -2.17
C SER A 149 -18.53 30.14 -2.93
N LEU A 150 -18.72 28.86 -2.56
CA LEU A 150 -19.67 27.98 -3.23
C LEU A 150 -21.11 28.31 -2.79
N ASP A 151 -22.05 28.17 -3.71
CA ASP A 151 -23.50 28.28 -3.42
C ASP A 151 -24.01 26.93 -2.88
N LEU A 152 -23.76 26.70 -1.59
CA LEU A 152 -24.11 25.47 -0.86
C LEU A 152 -24.84 25.81 0.43
N PRO A 153 -25.75 24.93 0.90
CA PRO A 153 -26.37 25.06 2.22
C PRO A 153 -25.34 25.21 3.36
N PRO A 154 -25.64 26.03 4.40
CA PRO A 154 -24.69 26.28 5.49
C PRO A 154 -24.20 25.02 6.21
N GLU A 155 -25.10 24.04 6.40
CA GLU A 155 -24.76 22.74 7.03
C GLU A 155 -23.76 21.94 6.19
N VAL A 156 -23.87 22.00 4.86
CA VAL A 156 -22.94 21.32 3.94
C VAL A 156 -21.57 21.99 3.97
N LYS A 157 -21.53 23.33 3.95
CA LYS A 157 -20.27 24.08 4.11
C LYS A 157 -19.59 23.76 5.43
N THR A 158 -20.36 23.67 6.52
CA THR A 158 -19.83 23.30 7.84
C THR A 158 -19.22 21.90 7.81
N SER A 159 -19.91 20.93 7.21
CA SER A 159 -19.41 19.56 7.06
C SER A 159 -18.11 19.50 6.22
N LEU A 160 -18.07 20.22 5.09
CA LEU A 160 -16.88 20.28 4.23
C LEU A 160 -15.69 20.94 4.92
N ARG A 161 -15.90 21.99 5.72
CA ARG A 161 -14.82 22.63 6.49
C ARG A 161 -14.26 21.77 7.62
N ALA A 162 -15.10 20.88 8.18
CA ALA A 162 -14.66 19.94 9.22
C ALA A 162 -13.87 18.76 8.67
N MET A 163 -13.89 18.56 7.35
CA MET A 163 -13.19 17.45 6.69
C MET A 163 -11.68 17.73 6.64
N THR A 164 -10.90 16.73 7.00
CA THR A 164 -9.43 16.73 6.90
C THR A 164 -8.95 15.53 6.10
N PRO A 165 -7.75 15.55 5.51
CA PRO A 165 -7.21 14.35 4.85
C PRO A 165 -7.23 13.11 5.74
N ALA A 166 -6.89 13.25 7.03
CA ALA A 166 -6.92 12.15 7.99
C ALA A 166 -8.34 11.64 8.31
N SER A 167 -9.38 12.47 8.19
CA SER A 167 -10.77 12.07 8.44
C SER A 167 -11.46 11.49 7.21
N TYR A 168 -10.90 11.69 6.01
CA TYR A 168 -11.48 11.20 4.75
C TYR A 168 -11.10 9.74 4.48
N THR A 169 -11.55 8.84 5.32
CA THR A 169 -11.24 7.40 5.25
C THR A 169 -12.41 6.55 4.77
N GLY A 170 -13.58 7.15 4.54
CA GLY A 170 -14.79 6.42 4.19
C GLY A 170 -15.14 5.36 5.23
N ASN A 171 -15.36 4.14 4.79
CA ASN A 171 -15.68 3.00 5.65
C ASN A 171 -14.49 2.07 5.94
N ALA A 172 -13.25 2.51 5.67
CA ALA A 172 -12.05 1.67 5.79
C ALA A 172 -11.86 1.11 7.22
N ALA A 173 -12.10 1.94 8.24
CA ALA A 173 -12.00 1.50 9.63
C ALA A 173 -13.01 0.39 9.95
N TYR A 174 -14.26 0.55 9.50
CA TYR A 174 -15.29 -0.47 9.66
C TYR A 174 -14.92 -1.77 8.94
N GLN A 175 -14.45 -1.67 7.69
CA GLN A 175 -14.01 -2.85 6.92
C GLN A 175 -12.84 -3.55 7.58
N ALA A 176 -11.84 -2.81 8.06
CA ALA A 176 -10.68 -3.39 8.74
C ALA A 176 -11.06 -4.13 10.04
N GLN A 177 -12.05 -3.61 10.79
CA GLN A 177 -12.55 -4.27 12.01
C GLN A 177 -13.44 -5.49 11.74
N ASN A 178 -14.01 -5.58 10.54
CA ASN A 178 -14.95 -6.62 10.15
C ASN A 178 -14.42 -7.54 9.03
N ILE A 179 -13.10 -7.64 8.90
CA ILE A 179 -12.47 -8.65 8.04
C ILE A 179 -12.86 -10.02 8.61
N ARG A 180 -13.53 -10.82 7.79
CA ARG A 180 -13.82 -12.22 8.11
C ARG A 180 -12.67 -13.07 7.58
N ASP A 181 -12.20 -14.01 8.40
CA ASP A 181 -11.21 -15.03 8.02
C ASP A 181 -11.75 -15.95 6.93
#